data_78662a149fdb5ac3fb15b84e55793edd
#
_entry.id   78662a149fdb5ac3fb15b84e55793edd
#
_cell.length_a   1.000
_cell.length_b   1.000
_cell.length_c   1.000
_cell.angle_alpha   90.00
_cell.angle_beta   90.00
_cell.angle_gamma   90.00
#
_symmetry.space_group_name_H-M   'P 1'
#
loop_
_entity.id
_entity.type
_entity.pdbx_description
1 polymer ?
#
loop_
_entity_poly.entity_id
_entity_poly.type
_entity_poly.pdbx_seq_one_letter_code
_entity_poly.pdbx_strand_id
1 'polypeptide(L)'
;MEKLEHEAMNTRRALVKVNSEPAGILTMIATDEFQFQYLDEYRNQRKPPVSLRMPVRTEPYVEDHLHPFFDNLLFEGEQLRLFEKKYGLQRHSHVDRFKLLMLTGQNTLSAVSVLALVGNEPLLFKEKLENREEMASYELTPAYAGSCSLCLKESSKGEHVACRKALWDTQRSIRMESFAVDPVNIFRSISLGQSISGAQRKALFHLNQMKTLTRHGFPQYILKPDGDFPELPANEHLTMSIARELGFPVPSIGLYEVEGIGLIYVVKRFDWSEKSGFQPTEDMAQLNEELAERKNDGSLEQLAQIIMRFAHSPAIELADFFRRVLFCFVIGNGDMHLKNWSIFRDSKSGFHKLAPLYDYLNVRACFPQEQVETVLSMNGKQKGLTIDDFMEFAKSIGVNEKYRKACFDQVPRWEETIEAFLQRSRLTPEMKRRYGEVVRKRVQRLTG
;
A
#
# COMPACT_ATOMS: atom_id res chain seq x y z
N MET A 1 -18.53 -18.95 -14.84
CA MET A 1 -18.05 -17.73 -14.19
C MET A 1 -19.11 -16.63 -14.22
N GLU A 2 -19.68 -16.28 -15.36
CA GLU A 2 -20.73 -15.25 -15.48
C GLU A 2 -21.95 -15.47 -14.56
N LYS A 3 -22.37 -16.71 -14.36
CA LYS A 3 -23.47 -17.04 -13.43
C LYS A 3 -23.13 -16.67 -11.99
N LEU A 4 -21.92 -16.99 -11.53
CA LEU A 4 -21.45 -16.67 -10.18
C LEU A 4 -21.28 -15.15 -9.98
N GLU A 5 -20.77 -14.45 -11.01
CA GLU A 5 -20.66 -12.98 -11.01
C GLU A 5 -22.05 -12.34 -10.87
N HIS A 6 -23.03 -12.84 -11.61
CA HIS A 6 -24.41 -12.37 -11.53
C HIS A 6 -25.04 -12.64 -10.16
N GLU A 7 -24.84 -13.83 -9.59
CA GLU A 7 -25.31 -14.16 -8.24
C GLU A 7 -24.69 -13.25 -7.19
N ALA A 8 -23.37 -13.00 -7.26
CA ALA A 8 -22.68 -12.09 -6.36
C ALA A 8 -23.23 -10.66 -6.42
N MET A 9 -23.43 -10.13 -7.62
CA MET A 9 -23.96 -8.76 -7.81
C MET A 9 -25.40 -8.58 -7.35
N ASN A 10 -26.20 -9.65 -7.28
CA ASN A 10 -27.59 -9.60 -6.87
C ASN A 10 -27.81 -9.90 -5.39
N THR A 11 -26.77 -10.36 -4.68
CA THR A 11 -26.89 -10.56 -3.23
C THR A 11 -26.84 -9.24 -2.46
N ARG A 12 -27.51 -9.21 -1.32
CA ARG A 12 -27.51 -8.06 -0.40
C ARG A 12 -26.79 -8.36 0.90
N ARG A 13 -26.15 -9.53 1.03
CA ARG A 13 -25.51 -9.99 2.25
C ARG A 13 -24.13 -10.54 1.98
N ALA A 14 -23.20 -10.29 2.87
CA ALA A 14 -21.85 -10.84 2.81
C ALA A 14 -21.37 -11.32 4.18
N LEU A 15 -20.65 -12.41 4.19
CA LEU A 15 -19.87 -12.87 5.34
C LEU A 15 -18.55 -12.09 5.38
N VAL A 16 -18.31 -11.38 6.46
CA VAL A 16 -17.04 -10.71 6.75
C VAL A 16 -16.19 -11.64 7.62
N LYS A 17 -14.95 -11.85 7.21
CA LYS A 17 -13.98 -12.66 7.94
C LYS A 17 -12.75 -11.83 8.32
N VAL A 18 -12.15 -12.15 9.45
CA VAL A 18 -10.83 -11.66 9.88
C VAL A 18 -9.87 -12.84 9.97
N ASN A 19 -8.80 -12.86 9.18
CA ASN A 19 -7.85 -13.97 9.08
C ASN A 19 -8.55 -15.33 8.88
N SER A 20 -9.49 -15.38 7.93
CA SER A 20 -10.30 -16.56 7.59
C SER A 20 -11.40 -16.93 8.61
N GLU A 21 -11.47 -16.29 9.76
CA GLU A 21 -12.50 -16.55 10.78
C GLU A 21 -13.75 -15.69 10.55
N PRO A 22 -14.95 -16.27 10.55
CA PRO A 22 -16.20 -15.53 10.45
C PRO A 22 -16.33 -14.50 11.58
N ALA A 23 -16.46 -13.21 11.23
CA ALA A 23 -16.51 -12.11 12.19
C ALA A 23 -17.88 -11.44 12.25
N GLY A 24 -18.54 -11.25 11.11
CA GLY A 24 -19.80 -10.53 11.04
C GLY A 24 -20.53 -10.68 9.71
N ILE A 25 -21.70 -10.08 9.63
CA ILE A 25 -22.50 -9.99 8.40
C ILE A 25 -22.63 -8.53 8.00
N LEU A 26 -22.24 -8.24 6.77
CA LEU A 26 -22.49 -6.97 6.09
C LEU A 26 -23.76 -7.13 5.24
N THR A 27 -24.72 -6.24 5.41
CA THR A 27 -26.01 -6.29 4.72
C THR A 27 -26.33 -4.93 4.09
N MET A 28 -26.76 -4.93 2.84
CA MET A 28 -27.42 -3.80 2.20
C MET A 28 -28.94 -3.95 2.42
N ILE A 29 -29.49 -3.23 3.40
CA ILE A 29 -30.93 -3.30 3.77
C ILE A 29 -31.74 -2.59 2.70
N ALA A 30 -31.35 -1.36 2.35
CA ALA A 30 -31.93 -0.55 1.29
C ALA A 30 -30.80 0.08 0.44
N THR A 31 -31.14 0.87 -0.57
CA THR A 31 -30.18 1.55 -1.44
C THR A 31 -29.34 2.61 -0.70
N ASP A 32 -29.85 3.09 0.41
CA ASP A 32 -29.30 4.10 1.30
C ASP A 32 -29.25 3.60 2.77
N GLU A 33 -29.18 2.29 2.97
CA GLU A 33 -29.04 1.72 4.31
C GLU A 33 -28.19 0.46 4.29
N PHE A 34 -27.01 0.54 4.93
CA PHE A 34 -26.04 -0.52 5.05
C PHE A 34 -25.81 -0.85 6.52
N GLN A 35 -25.75 -2.13 6.83
CA GLN A 35 -25.57 -2.61 8.19
C GLN A 35 -24.43 -3.60 8.28
N PHE A 36 -23.56 -3.44 9.27
CA PHE A 36 -22.63 -4.47 9.69
C PHE A 36 -22.92 -4.91 11.12
N GLN A 37 -23.00 -6.21 11.35
CA GLN A 37 -23.21 -6.79 12.68
C GLN A 37 -22.24 -7.92 12.95
N TYR A 38 -21.59 -7.88 14.11
CA TYR A 38 -20.74 -8.96 14.59
C TYR A 38 -21.55 -10.20 14.92
N LEU A 39 -21.00 -11.39 14.59
CA LEU A 39 -21.58 -12.67 15.02
C LEU A 39 -21.41 -12.87 16.53
N ASP A 40 -22.38 -13.52 17.17
CA ASP A 40 -22.37 -13.83 18.61
C ASP A 40 -21.14 -14.62 19.00
N GLU A 41 -20.79 -15.63 18.21
CA GLU A 41 -19.61 -16.45 18.42
C GLU A 41 -18.31 -15.64 18.39
N TYR A 42 -18.20 -14.68 17.47
CA TYR A 42 -17.04 -13.81 17.37
C TYR A 42 -16.91 -12.87 18.58
N ARG A 43 -18.02 -12.28 19.01
CA ARG A 43 -18.09 -11.37 20.18
C ARG A 43 -17.62 -12.05 21.47
N ASN A 44 -17.99 -13.31 21.65
CA ASN A 44 -17.68 -14.07 22.88
C ASN A 44 -16.20 -14.49 22.99
N GLN A 45 -15.39 -14.37 21.92
CA GLN A 45 -14.02 -14.88 21.86
C GLN A 45 -12.94 -13.80 22.09
N ARG A 46 -13.30 -12.56 22.45
CA ARG A 46 -12.37 -11.42 22.62
C ARG A 46 -11.39 -11.22 21.46
N LYS A 47 -11.85 -11.43 20.24
CA LYS A 47 -11.07 -11.28 19.01
C LYS A 47 -10.92 -9.80 18.62
N PRO A 48 -9.91 -9.46 17.78
CA PRO A 48 -9.74 -8.10 17.31
C PRO A 48 -10.96 -7.64 16.50
N PRO A 49 -11.29 -6.35 16.52
CA PRO A 49 -12.38 -5.82 15.69
C PRO A 49 -12.03 -5.93 14.19
N VAL A 50 -13.05 -5.85 13.36
CA VAL A 50 -12.90 -5.76 11.89
C VAL A 50 -12.17 -4.47 11.52
N SER A 51 -12.44 -3.39 12.24
CA SER A 51 -11.78 -2.09 12.15
C SER A 51 -11.61 -1.48 13.53
N LEU A 52 -10.58 -0.67 13.73
CA LEU A 52 -10.39 0.13 14.96
C LEU A 52 -11.52 1.15 15.16
N ARG A 53 -12.24 1.50 14.08
CA ARG A 53 -13.44 2.35 14.11
C ARG A 53 -14.72 1.57 14.42
N MET A 54 -14.66 0.25 14.30
CA MET A 54 -15.81 -0.64 14.54
C MET A 54 -15.51 -1.62 15.68
N PRO A 55 -15.38 -1.15 16.95
CA PRO A 55 -15.19 -2.02 18.11
C PRO A 55 -16.24 -3.15 18.18
N VAL A 56 -15.84 -4.30 18.70
CA VAL A 56 -16.76 -5.44 18.86
C VAL A 56 -17.88 -5.07 19.84
N ARG A 57 -19.15 -5.09 19.38
CA ARG A 57 -20.34 -4.76 20.15
C ARG A 57 -21.56 -5.59 19.70
N THR A 58 -22.63 -5.52 20.48
CA THR A 58 -23.89 -6.23 20.20
C THR A 58 -24.71 -5.52 19.14
N GLU A 59 -24.80 -4.18 19.25
CA GLU A 59 -25.60 -3.36 18.35
C GLU A 59 -24.95 -3.31 16.97
N PRO A 60 -25.74 -3.34 15.88
CA PRO A 60 -25.19 -3.19 14.54
C PRO A 60 -24.62 -1.79 14.31
N TYR A 61 -23.72 -1.70 13.36
CA TYR A 61 -23.30 -0.45 12.71
C TYR A 61 -24.22 -0.21 11.53
N VAL A 62 -24.93 0.90 11.52
CA VAL A 62 -25.89 1.26 10.46
C VAL A 62 -25.53 2.63 9.91
N GLU A 63 -25.43 2.73 8.60
CA GLU A 63 -25.08 3.96 7.88
C GLU A 63 -25.90 4.08 6.59
N ASP A 64 -26.02 5.29 6.08
CA ASP A 64 -26.71 5.60 4.82
C ASP A 64 -25.82 5.32 3.58
N HIS A 65 -24.60 4.85 3.80
CA HIS A 65 -23.62 4.50 2.76
C HIS A 65 -22.80 3.26 3.16
N LEU A 66 -22.10 2.69 2.18
CA LEU A 66 -21.14 1.62 2.49
C LEU A 66 -20.06 2.19 3.41
N HIS A 67 -19.94 1.61 4.62
CA HIS A 67 -18.99 2.09 5.64
C HIS A 67 -17.59 2.28 5.04
N PRO A 68 -16.92 3.40 5.31
CA PRO A 68 -15.62 3.75 4.71
C PRO A 68 -14.55 2.66 4.85
N PHE A 69 -14.57 1.89 5.93
CA PHE A 69 -13.68 0.74 6.07
C PHE A 69 -13.84 -0.25 4.90
N PHE A 70 -15.07 -0.64 4.57
CA PHE A 70 -15.33 -1.59 3.48
C PHE A 70 -15.13 -0.96 2.10
N ASP A 71 -15.47 0.33 1.95
CA ASP A 71 -15.26 1.08 0.72
C ASP A 71 -13.77 1.15 0.34
N ASN A 72 -12.90 1.35 1.32
CA ASN A 72 -11.45 1.40 1.12
C ASN A 72 -10.78 0.04 0.88
N LEU A 73 -11.50 -1.08 1.02
CA LEU A 73 -11.01 -2.39 0.57
C LEU A 73 -11.06 -2.56 -0.94
N LEU A 74 -11.79 -1.71 -1.65
CA LEU A 74 -11.92 -1.76 -3.11
C LEU A 74 -10.66 -1.23 -3.79
N PHE A 75 -10.44 -1.68 -5.02
CA PHE A 75 -9.37 -1.14 -5.86
C PHE A 75 -9.75 0.23 -6.44
N GLU A 76 -8.73 0.90 -6.97
CA GLU A 76 -8.81 2.23 -7.53
C GLU A 76 -8.21 2.28 -8.96
N GLY A 77 -8.20 3.48 -9.55
CA GLY A 77 -7.48 3.75 -10.79
C GLY A 77 -8.02 2.99 -12.01
N GLU A 78 -7.12 2.42 -12.80
CA GLU A 78 -7.46 1.72 -14.06
C GLU A 78 -8.30 0.47 -13.80
N GLN A 79 -8.00 -0.29 -12.76
CA GLN A 79 -8.75 -1.50 -12.41
C GLN A 79 -10.21 -1.19 -12.11
N LEU A 80 -10.48 -0.16 -11.31
CA LEU A 80 -11.84 0.28 -11.02
C LEU A 80 -12.59 0.64 -12.31
N ARG A 81 -11.98 1.42 -13.21
CA ARG A 81 -12.59 1.80 -14.50
C ARG A 81 -12.94 0.60 -15.39
N LEU A 82 -12.10 -0.43 -15.38
CA LEU A 82 -12.34 -1.65 -16.15
C LEU A 82 -13.55 -2.42 -15.62
N PHE A 83 -13.72 -2.51 -14.29
CA PHE A 83 -14.89 -3.13 -13.67
C PHE A 83 -16.16 -2.29 -13.88
N GLU A 84 -16.08 -0.97 -13.67
CA GLU A 84 -17.18 -0.05 -13.96
C GLU A 84 -17.71 -0.26 -15.39
N LYS A 85 -16.80 -0.34 -16.37
CA LYS A 85 -17.16 -0.59 -17.78
C LYS A 85 -17.71 -2.00 -18.00
N LYS A 86 -17.08 -3.03 -17.42
CA LYS A 86 -17.48 -4.44 -17.63
C LYS A 86 -18.87 -4.72 -17.08
N TYR A 87 -19.20 -4.17 -15.91
CA TYR A 87 -20.44 -4.49 -15.19
C TYR A 87 -21.47 -3.35 -15.18
N GLY A 88 -21.18 -2.22 -15.85
CA GLY A 88 -22.07 -1.07 -15.90
C GLY A 88 -22.26 -0.37 -14.55
N LEU A 89 -21.21 -0.39 -13.68
CA LEU A 89 -21.26 0.16 -12.34
C LEU A 89 -20.95 1.67 -12.35
N GLN A 90 -21.58 2.41 -11.43
CA GLN A 90 -21.37 3.84 -11.24
C GLN A 90 -20.48 4.09 -10.02
N ARG A 91 -19.36 4.81 -10.21
CA ARG A 91 -18.33 5.06 -9.19
C ARG A 91 -18.86 5.62 -7.89
N HIS A 92 -19.77 6.59 -7.95
CA HIS A 92 -20.31 7.30 -6.78
C HIS A 92 -21.57 6.65 -6.19
N SER A 93 -21.99 5.49 -6.72
CA SER A 93 -23.13 4.72 -6.20
C SER A 93 -22.67 3.77 -5.10
N HIS A 94 -23.12 3.98 -3.87
CA HIS A 94 -22.83 3.07 -2.75
C HIS A 94 -23.34 1.65 -3.00
N VAL A 95 -24.45 1.52 -3.71
CA VAL A 95 -24.99 0.22 -4.15
C VAL A 95 -24.02 -0.48 -5.10
N ASP A 96 -23.48 0.25 -6.07
CA ASP A 96 -22.57 -0.34 -7.05
C ASP A 96 -21.18 -0.60 -6.43
N ARG A 97 -20.74 0.20 -5.46
CA ARG A 97 -19.56 -0.09 -4.66
C ARG A 97 -19.75 -1.34 -3.80
N PHE A 98 -20.93 -1.53 -3.21
CA PHE A 98 -21.28 -2.78 -2.53
C PHE A 98 -21.25 -3.98 -3.48
N LYS A 99 -21.83 -3.89 -4.67
CA LYS A 99 -21.77 -4.95 -5.70
C LYS A 99 -20.32 -5.26 -6.09
N LEU A 100 -19.50 -4.22 -6.26
CA LEU A 100 -18.07 -4.39 -6.53
C LEU A 100 -17.37 -5.15 -5.41
N LEU A 101 -17.68 -4.83 -4.16
CA LEU A 101 -17.15 -5.55 -2.99
C LEU A 101 -17.57 -7.03 -3.00
N MET A 102 -18.79 -7.34 -3.41
CA MET A 102 -19.26 -8.74 -3.56
C MET A 102 -18.46 -9.52 -4.61
N LEU A 103 -17.97 -8.85 -5.64
CA LEU A 103 -17.15 -9.46 -6.69
C LEU A 103 -15.67 -9.62 -6.29
N THR A 104 -15.16 -8.73 -5.45
CA THR A 104 -13.70 -8.57 -5.26
C THR A 104 -13.22 -8.73 -3.82
N GLY A 105 -14.13 -8.69 -2.86
CA GLY A 105 -13.80 -8.70 -1.42
C GLY A 105 -13.26 -10.03 -0.88
N GLN A 106 -13.28 -11.12 -1.66
CA GLN A 106 -12.79 -12.42 -1.19
C GLN A 106 -11.30 -12.38 -0.80
N ASN A 107 -10.46 -11.71 -1.58
CA ASN A 107 -9.01 -11.62 -1.38
C ASN A 107 -8.59 -10.15 -1.39
N THR A 108 -8.75 -9.45 -0.29
CA THR A 108 -8.30 -8.07 -0.12
C THR A 108 -6.82 -8.00 0.30
N LEU A 109 -6.24 -6.81 0.26
CA LEU A 109 -4.92 -6.52 0.85
C LEU A 109 -5.01 -6.29 2.38
N SER A 110 -5.92 -6.95 3.06
CA SER A 110 -6.21 -6.75 4.48
C SER A 110 -6.34 -8.09 5.19
N ALA A 111 -6.29 -8.06 6.51
CA ALA A 111 -6.71 -9.19 7.34
C ALA A 111 -8.21 -9.52 7.16
N VAL A 112 -8.97 -8.60 6.56
CA VAL A 112 -10.42 -8.72 6.38
C VAL A 112 -10.74 -9.15 4.95
N SER A 113 -11.59 -10.16 4.81
CA SER A 113 -12.20 -10.58 3.55
C SER A 113 -13.73 -10.50 3.63
N VAL A 114 -14.36 -10.26 2.48
CA VAL A 114 -15.80 -10.09 2.34
C VAL A 114 -16.31 -11.03 1.26
N LEU A 115 -17.16 -11.98 1.64
CA LEU A 115 -17.67 -13.03 0.76
C LEU A 115 -19.17 -12.87 0.56
N ALA A 116 -19.61 -12.69 -0.68
CA ALA A 116 -21.03 -12.67 -1.02
C ALA A 116 -21.76 -13.91 -0.48
N LEU A 117 -22.94 -13.74 0.10
CA LEU A 117 -23.78 -14.84 0.58
C LEU A 117 -24.93 -15.07 -0.41
N VAL A 118 -24.99 -16.28 -0.97
CA VAL A 118 -26.15 -16.74 -1.75
C VAL A 118 -26.96 -17.67 -0.86
N GLY A 119 -28.12 -17.19 -0.42
CA GLY A 119 -28.80 -17.82 0.73
C GLY A 119 -27.98 -17.61 2.00
N ASN A 120 -27.50 -18.70 2.61
CA ASN A 120 -26.60 -18.67 3.78
C ASN A 120 -25.19 -19.19 3.46
N GLU A 121 -24.90 -19.53 2.20
CA GLU A 121 -23.62 -20.10 1.81
C GLU A 121 -22.70 -19.05 1.20
N PRO A 122 -21.42 -18.97 1.62
CA PRO A 122 -20.46 -18.07 1.02
C PRO A 122 -20.17 -18.50 -0.45
N LEU A 123 -20.32 -17.56 -1.35
CA LEU A 123 -19.95 -17.73 -2.73
C LEU A 123 -18.42 -17.58 -2.87
N LEU A 124 -17.77 -18.61 -3.37
CA LEU A 124 -16.32 -18.62 -3.57
C LEU A 124 -16.00 -18.56 -5.06
N PHE A 125 -15.31 -17.50 -5.48
CA PHE A 125 -14.69 -17.45 -6.78
C PHE A 125 -13.46 -18.35 -6.79
N LYS A 126 -13.60 -19.54 -7.38
CA LYS A 126 -12.45 -20.41 -7.65
C LYS A 126 -11.78 -19.87 -8.91
N GLU A 127 -10.51 -19.50 -8.81
CA GLU A 127 -9.71 -19.26 -10.01
C GLU A 127 -9.75 -20.54 -10.87
N LYS A 128 -10.08 -20.38 -12.15
CA LYS A 128 -9.88 -21.48 -13.09
C LYS A 128 -8.41 -21.83 -13.04
N LEU A 129 -8.09 -23.02 -12.55
CA LEU A 129 -6.83 -23.69 -12.86
C LEU A 129 -6.88 -23.95 -14.37
N GLU A 130 -6.42 -22.98 -15.16
CA GLU A 130 -6.13 -23.23 -16.56
C GLU A 130 -5.17 -24.40 -16.61
N ASN A 131 -5.42 -25.36 -17.50
CA ASN A 131 -4.66 -26.58 -17.64
C ASN A 131 -3.17 -26.29 -17.48
N ARG A 132 -2.54 -26.93 -16.51
CA ARG A 132 -1.11 -26.90 -16.26
C ARG A 132 -0.36 -27.70 -17.33
N GLU A 133 -0.43 -27.27 -18.58
CA GLU A 133 0.66 -27.49 -19.52
C GLU A 133 1.82 -26.67 -18.99
N GLU A 134 3.04 -27.16 -19.06
CA GLU A 134 4.26 -26.54 -18.52
C GLU A 134 4.29 -25.05 -18.86
N MET A 135 3.82 -24.25 -17.91
CA MET A 135 3.79 -22.80 -18.11
C MET A 135 5.24 -22.32 -18.13
N ALA A 136 5.65 -21.68 -19.21
CA ALA A 136 6.93 -21.00 -19.24
C ALA A 136 7.05 -20.11 -18.00
N SER A 137 8.23 -19.94 -17.47
CA SER A 137 8.47 -19.08 -16.33
C SER A 137 9.56 -18.07 -16.67
N TYR A 138 9.36 -16.83 -16.25
CA TYR A 138 10.36 -15.77 -16.37
C TYR A 138 11.30 -15.81 -15.18
N GLU A 139 12.59 -15.65 -15.42
CA GLU A 139 13.58 -15.46 -14.36
C GLU A 139 13.60 -13.98 -13.91
N LEU A 140 13.66 -13.76 -12.60
CA LEU A 140 13.91 -12.44 -12.03
C LEU A 140 15.43 -12.23 -11.95
N THR A 141 15.96 -11.39 -12.84
CA THR A 141 17.36 -11.03 -12.87
C THR A 141 17.63 -9.78 -12.03
N PRO A 142 18.63 -9.78 -11.12
CA PRO A 142 19.01 -8.58 -10.39
C PRO A 142 19.28 -7.39 -11.34
N ALA A 143 18.66 -6.23 -11.08
CA ALA A 143 18.71 -5.09 -12.00
C ALA A 143 20.05 -4.36 -12.05
N TYR A 144 21.00 -4.65 -11.15
CA TYR A 144 22.26 -3.94 -11.02
C TYR A 144 23.47 -4.85 -11.21
N ALA A 145 24.45 -4.37 -12.01
CA ALA A 145 25.80 -4.92 -12.06
C ALA A 145 26.70 -4.05 -11.16
N GLY A 146 27.24 -4.56 -10.09
CA GLY A 146 28.12 -3.79 -9.18
C GLY A 146 27.43 -3.16 -7.97
N SER A 147 26.11 -3.19 -7.91
CA SER A 147 25.32 -2.78 -6.73
C SER A 147 24.28 -3.84 -6.38
N CYS A 148 23.89 -3.89 -5.13
CA CYS A 148 22.85 -4.81 -4.67
C CYS A 148 21.45 -4.32 -5.11
N SER A 149 20.71 -5.15 -5.82
CA SER A 149 19.34 -4.87 -6.29
C SER A 149 18.31 -4.71 -5.16
N LEU A 150 18.71 -4.91 -3.91
CA LEU A 150 17.84 -4.77 -2.75
C LEU A 150 18.17 -3.58 -1.84
N CYS A 151 19.43 -3.11 -1.80
CA CYS A 151 19.84 -2.04 -0.89
C CYS A 151 20.74 -0.97 -1.53
N LEU A 152 21.06 -1.09 -2.83
CA LEU A 152 21.92 -0.16 -3.60
C LEU A 152 23.35 0.02 -3.09
N LYS A 153 23.80 -0.73 -2.08
CA LYS A 153 25.20 -0.78 -1.67
C LYS A 153 26.01 -1.64 -2.64
N GLU A 154 27.31 -1.42 -2.69
CA GLU A 154 28.22 -2.17 -3.58
C GLU A 154 28.06 -3.69 -3.42
N SER A 155 28.00 -4.40 -4.53
CA SER A 155 27.90 -5.86 -4.57
C SER A 155 28.36 -6.38 -5.93
N SER A 156 29.42 -7.16 -5.97
CA SER A 156 29.93 -7.79 -7.19
C SER A 156 29.00 -8.87 -7.75
N LYS A 157 28.04 -9.35 -6.95
CA LYS A 157 27.09 -10.41 -7.32
C LYS A 157 25.67 -9.90 -7.59
N GLY A 158 25.46 -8.58 -7.63
CA GLY A 158 24.14 -7.96 -7.82
C GLY A 158 23.20 -8.06 -6.60
N GLU A 159 23.49 -8.91 -5.62
CA GLU A 159 22.72 -9.06 -4.38
C GLU A 159 23.62 -9.48 -3.21
N HIS A 160 23.35 -8.96 -2.02
CA HIS A 160 23.94 -9.49 -0.79
C HIS A 160 23.13 -10.70 -0.28
N VAL A 161 23.83 -11.68 0.27
CA VAL A 161 23.20 -12.88 0.87
C VAL A 161 22.15 -12.52 1.93
N ALA A 162 22.47 -11.58 2.80
CA ALA A 162 21.54 -11.13 3.85
C ALA A 162 20.29 -10.42 3.28
N CYS A 163 20.48 -9.56 2.26
CA CYS A 163 19.37 -8.87 1.60
C CYS A 163 18.46 -9.88 0.89
N ARG A 164 19.05 -10.81 0.16
CA ARG A 164 18.30 -11.86 -0.54
C ARG A 164 17.52 -12.74 0.43
N LYS A 165 18.13 -13.14 1.54
CA LYS A 165 17.45 -13.88 2.59
C LYS A 165 16.28 -13.08 3.19
N ALA A 166 16.45 -11.81 3.42
CA ALA A 166 15.38 -10.94 3.96
C ALA A 166 14.19 -10.82 3.01
N LEU A 167 14.44 -10.70 1.69
CA LEU A 167 13.36 -10.58 0.71
C LEU A 167 12.71 -11.94 0.39
N TRP A 168 13.51 -12.93 0.01
CA TRP A 168 13.01 -14.19 -0.57
C TRP A 168 13.04 -15.39 0.36
N ASP A 169 13.68 -15.27 1.51
CA ASP A 169 13.96 -16.37 2.45
C ASP A 169 14.65 -17.58 1.80
N THR A 170 15.42 -17.32 0.72
CA THR A 170 16.15 -18.34 -0.05
C THR A 170 17.33 -17.75 -0.80
N GLN A 171 18.31 -18.62 -1.14
CA GLN A 171 19.41 -18.30 -2.04
C GLN A 171 19.18 -18.81 -3.48
N ARG A 172 18.09 -19.54 -3.73
CA ARG A 172 17.76 -20.07 -5.06
C ARG A 172 17.26 -18.95 -5.97
N SER A 173 17.45 -19.08 -7.29
CA SER A 173 16.82 -18.18 -8.28
C SER A 173 15.32 -18.14 -8.11
N ILE A 174 14.75 -16.96 -8.33
CA ILE A 174 13.31 -16.73 -8.28
C ILE A 174 12.79 -16.65 -9.70
N ARG A 175 11.71 -17.34 -9.94
CA ARG A 175 10.97 -17.31 -11.20
C ARG A 175 9.59 -16.72 -10.98
N MET A 176 8.98 -16.24 -12.03
CA MET A 176 7.59 -15.78 -12.06
C MET A 176 6.86 -16.60 -13.12
N GLU A 177 5.68 -17.11 -12.80
CA GLU A 177 4.84 -17.81 -13.77
C GLU A 177 4.63 -16.96 -15.02
N SER A 178 4.84 -17.56 -16.19
CA SER A 178 4.38 -16.95 -17.44
C SER A 178 2.90 -17.26 -17.58
N PHE A 179 2.17 -16.31 -18.09
CA PHE A 179 0.76 -16.50 -18.45
C PHE A 179 0.68 -16.60 -19.97
N ALA A 180 -0.19 -17.45 -20.49
CA ALA A 180 -0.42 -17.63 -21.94
C ALA A 180 -0.87 -16.33 -22.67
N VAL A 181 -1.05 -15.25 -21.94
CA VAL A 181 -1.41 -13.93 -22.41
C VAL A 181 -0.21 -13.01 -22.20
N ASP A 182 0.04 -12.09 -23.15
CA ASP A 182 1.07 -11.03 -23.12
C ASP A 182 1.53 -10.68 -21.69
N PRO A 183 2.84 -10.74 -21.36
CA PRO A 183 3.39 -10.45 -20.03
C PRO A 183 2.88 -9.15 -19.41
N VAL A 184 2.63 -8.12 -20.23
CA VAL A 184 2.04 -6.85 -19.79
C VAL A 184 0.62 -7.03 -19.27
N ASN A 185 -0.13 -7.99 -19.76
CA ASN A 185 -1.49 -8.28 -19.32
C ASN A 185 -1.58 -8.97 -17.95
N ILE A 186 -0.49 -9.54 -17.42
CA ILE A 186 -0.43 -10.04 -16.04
C ILE A 186 -0.83 -8.93 -15.06
N PHE A 187 -0.31 -7.73 -15.30
CA PHE A 187 -0.55 -6.57 -14.46
C PHE A 187 -1.84 -5.81 -14.83
N ARG A 188 -2.43 -6.13 -15.98
CA ARG A 188 -3.74 -5.62 -16.41
C ARG A 188 -4.88 -6.57 -16.09
N SER A 189 -4.60 -7.88 -15.97
CA SER A 189 -5.64 -8.86 -15.72
C SER A 189 -6.21 -8.67 -14.31
N ILE A 190 -7.50 -8.47 -14.26
CA ILE A 190 -8.25 -8.36 -13.03
C ILE A 190 -8.64 -9.77 -12.62
N SER A 191 -8.13 -10.22 -11.49
CA SER A 191 -8.61 -11.45 -10.88
C SER A 191 -9.83 -11.14 -10.03
N LEU A 192 -10.93 -11.81 -10.31
CA LEU A 192 -12.09 -11.81 -9.42
C LEU A 192 -11.65 -12.27 -8.02
N GLY A 193 -12.14 -11.59 -7.01
CA GLY A 193 -11.77 -11.87 -5.64
C GLY A 193 -10.45 -11.25 -5.16
N GLN A 194 -9.74 -10.43 -5.97
CA GLN A 194 -8.56 -9.69 -5.53
C GLN A 194 -8.77 -8.18 -5.66
N SER A 195 -8.45 -7.44 -4.60
CA SER A 195 -8.51 -5.98 -4.58
C SER A 195 -7.16 -5.40 -4.17
N ILE A 196 -6.63 -4.47 -4.98
CA ILE A 196 -5.40 -3.73 -4.69
C ILE A 196 -5.64 -2.25 -4.94
N SER A 197 -5.53 -1.44 -3.90
CA SER A 197 -5.67 0.02 -3.97
C SER A 197 -4.47 0.68 -4.68
N GLY A 198 -4.70 1.83 -5.36
CA GLY A 198 -3.70 2.70 -5.97
C GLY A 198 -3.70 2.71 -7.51
N ALA A 199 -3.18 3.82 -8.09
CA ALA A 199 -3.24 4.09 -9.54
C ALA A 199 -2.18 3.35 -10.37
N GLN A 200 -1.02 3.04 -9.78
CA GLN A 200 0.07 2.34 -10.46
C GLN A 200 -0.29 0.87 -10.70
N ARG A 201 0.09 0.32 -11.86
CA ARG A 201 -0.04 -1.11 -12.14
C ARG A 201 0.72 -1.93 -11.11
N LYS A 202 0.05 -2.91 -10.54
CA LYS A 202 0.63 -3.81 -9.55
C LYS A 202 -0.12 -5.13 -9.51
N ALA A 203 0.56 -6.19 -9.08
CA ALA A 203 -0.05 -7.49 -8.88
C ALA A 203 0.47 -8.16 -7.62
N LEU A 204 -0.37 -9.03 -7.07
CA LEU A 204 -0.08 -9.82 -5.87
C LEU A 204 0.45 -11.18 -6.25
N PHE A 205 1.51 -11.59 -5.56
CA PHE A 205 2.12 -12.90 -5.78
C PHE A 205 2.41 -13.64 -4.48
N HIS A 206 2.31 -14.95 -4.58
CA HIS A 206 2.74 -15.94 -3.60
C HIS A 206 4.03 -16.61 -4.08
N LEU A 207 5.02 -16.77 -3.22
CA LEU A 207 6.22 -17.54 -3.53
C LEU A 207 6.01 -19.00 -3.10
N ASN A 208 5.85 -19.91 -4.07
CA ASN A 208 5.62 -21.32 -3.81
C ASN A 208 6.91 -22.04 -3.37
N GLN A 209 6.81 -23.32 -3.02
CA GLN A 209 7.94 -24.16 -2.59
C GLN A 209 9.01 -24.33 -3.68
N MET A 210 8.63 -24.28 -4.96
CA MET A 210 9.53 -24.34 -6.12
C MET A 210 10.26 -23.03 -6.40
N LYS A 211 10.04 -22.00 -5.57
CA LYS A 211 10.59 -20.63 -5.72
C LYS A 211 10.11 -19.92 -6.98
N THR A 212 8.88 -20.20 -7.34
CA THR A 212 8.16 -19.51 -8.40
C THR A 212 7.09 -18.60 -7.80
N LEU A 213 7.07 -17.34 -8.23
CA LEU A 213 6.02 -16.38 -7.92
C LEU A 213 4.78 -16.75 -8.73
N THR A 214 3.69 -17.03 -8.02
CA THR A 214 2.40 -17.43 -8.58
C THR A 214 1.30 -16.53 -8.07
N ARG A 215 0.21 -16.39 -8.80
CA ARG A 215 -0.96 -15.65 -8.33
C ARG A 215 -1.84 -16.46 -7.38
N HIS A 216 -1.55 -17.74 -7.25
CA HIS A 216 -2.28 -18.67 -6.39
C HIS A 216 -1.64 -18.73 -5.00
N GLY A 217 -2.45 -18.68 -3.97
CA GLY A 217 -2.01 -18.72 -2.57
C GLY A 217 -2.09 -17.37 -1.87
N PHE A 218 -1.59 -17.34 -0.63
CA PHE A 218 -1.59 -16.10 0.16
C PHE A 218 -0.56 -15.12 -0.38
N PRO A 219 -0.95 -13.91 -0.80
CA PRO A 219 -0.05 -12.97 -1.44
C PRO A 219 0.96 -12.39 -0.45
N GLN A 220 2.22 -12.74 -0.65
CA GLN A 220 3.34 -12.29 0.18
C GLN A 220 4.09 -11.13 -0.43
N TYR A 221 3.95 -10.94 -1.74
CA TYR A 221 4.69 -9.96 -2.52
C TYR A 221 3.77 -9.09 -3.35
N ILE A 222 4.14 -7.83 -3.48
CA ILE A 222 3.56 -6.87 -4.43
C ILE A 222 4.61 -6.61 -5.48
N LEU A 223 4.27 -6.80 -6.75
CA LEU A 223 5.11 -6.52 -7.89
C LEU A 223 4.55 -5.31 -8.65
N LYS A 224 5.40 -4.34 -8.91
CA LYS A 224 5.06 -3.10 -9.64
C LYS A 224 5.98 -2.99 -10.86
N PRO A 225 5.49 -3.24 -12.07
CA PRO A 225 6.27 -3.10 -13.31
C PRO A 225 6.35 -1.66 -13.78
N ASP A 226 7.21 -1.41 -14.76
CA ASP A 226 7.09 -0.24 -15.61
C ASP A 226 5.72 -0.24 -16.31
N GLY A 227 5.21 0.93 -16.58
CA GLY A 227 3.89 1.11 -17.17
C GLY A 227 3.79 2.39 -17.97
N ASP A 228 2.64 3.06 -17.91
CA ASP A 228 2.39 4.30 -18.65
C ASP A 228 3.29 5.46 -18.20
N PHE A 229 3.87 5.33 -17.00
CA PHE A 229 4.85 6.26 -16.44
C PHE A 229 6.17 5.54 -16.24
N PRO A 230 7.13 5.74 -17.16
CA PRO A 230 8.41 5.05 -17.13
C PRO A 230 9.24 5.43 -15.88
N GLU A 231 10.14 4.53 -15.51
CA GLU A 231 11.08 4.68 -14.41
C GLU A 231 10.45 4.72 -13.00
N LEU A 232 9.10 4.56 -12.82
CA LEU A 232 8.52 4.51 -11.49
C LEU A 232 9.08 3.39 -10.61
N PRO A 233 9.27 2.14 -11.09
CA PRO A 233 9.90 1.07 -10.30
C PRO A 233 11.30 1.43 -9.80
N ALA A 234 12.12 2.05 -10.66
CA ALA A 234 13.48 2.46 -10.32
C ALA A 234 13.48 3.65 -9.34
N ASN A 235 12.53 4.58 -9.49
CA ASN A 235 12.37 5.75 -8.61
C ASN A 235 11.92 5.30 -7.20
N GLU A 236 10.89 4.45 -7.12
CA GLU A 236 10.41 3.94 -5.83
C GLU A 236 11.49 3.11 -5.13
N HIS A 237 12.17 2.20 -5.86
CA HIS A 237 13.27 1.42 -5.32
C HIS A 237 14.41 2.29 -4.77
N LEU A 238 14.81 3.32 -5.51
CA LEU A 238 15.83 4.29 -5.08
C LEU A 238 15.39 4.98 -3.79
N THR A 239 14.20 5.59 -3.79
CA THR A 239 13.68 6.37 -2.66
C THR A 239 13.53 5.52 -1.39
N MET A 240 12.99 4.30 -1.54
CA MET A 240 12.84 3.37 -0.43
C MET A 240 14.20 2.85 0.09
N SER A 241 15.20 2.70 -0.79
CA SER A 241 16.56 2.32 -0.39
C SER A 241 17.25 3.45 0.38
N ILE A 242 17.07 4.71 -0.04
CA ILE A 242 17.52 5.91 0.68
C ILE A 242 16.84 5.96 2.05
N ALA A 243 15.52 5.81 2.12
CA ALA A 243 14.77 5.82 3.38
C ALA A 243 15.32 4.78 4.38
N ARG A 244 15.61 3.56 3.90
CA ARG A 244 16.24 2.51 4.72
C ARG A 244 17.61 2.94 5.24
N GLU A 245 18.46 3.52 4.40
CA GLU A 245 19.80 4.00 4.80
C GLU A 245 19.73 5.11 5.83
N LEU A 246 18.72 5.98 5.74
CA LEU A 246 18.44 7.03 6.71
C LEU A 246 17.75 6.52 7.98
N GLY A 247 17.53 5.20 8.11
CA GLY A 247 16.99 4.57 9.30
C GLY A 247 15.47 4.64 9.45
N PHE A 248 14.73 4.87 8.37
CA PHE A 248 13.28 4.71 8.37
C PHE A 248 12.91 3.21 8.31
N PRO A 249 11.82 2.79 8.95
CA PRO A 249 11.31 1.43 8.81
C PRO A 249 10.78 1.22 7.38
N VAL A 250 11.41 0.29 6.65
CA VAL A 250 11.11 -0.05 5.25
C VAL A 250 10.94 -1.55 5.14
N PRO A 251 9.94 -2.07 4.42
CA PRO A 251 9.80 -3.49 4.12
C PRO A 251 10.99 -3.99 3.29
N SER A 252 11.13 -5.30 3.16
CA SER A 252 12.12 -5.86 2.22
C SER A 252 11.67 -5.59 0.79
N ILE A 253 12.58 -5.01 0.01
CA ILE A 253 12.33 -4.57 -1.37
C ILE A 253 13.44 -5.05 -2.29
N GLY A 254 13.17 -5.06 -3.60
CA GLY A 254 14.17 -5.32 -4.62
C GLY A 254 13.75 -4.77 -5.99
N LEU A 255 14.72 -4.56 -6.86
CA LEU A 255 14.51 -4.21 -8.26
C LEU A 255 15.09 -5.30 -9.15
N TYR A 256 14.25 -5.83 -10.03
CA TYR A 256 14.59 -6.93 -10.92
C TYR A 256 14.25 -6.57 -12.36
N GLU A 257 14.96 -7.19 -13.28
CA GLU A 257 14.67 -7.14 -14.70
C GLU A 257 14.05 -8.48 -15.11
N VAL A 258 12.98 -8.42 -15.87
CA VAL A 258 12.28 -9.58 -16.41
C VAL A 258 12.16 -9.43 -17.90
N GLU A 259 12.63 -10.45 -18.64
CA GLU A 259 12.59 -10.45 -20.10
C GLU A 259 11.17 -10.23 -20.64
N GLY A 260 11.02 -9.32 -21.59
CA GLY A 260 9.72 -8.96 -22.17
C GLY A 260 8.81 -8.08 -21.32
N ILE A 261 9.19 -7.79 -20.05
CA ILE A 261 8.41 -6.93 -19.14
C ILE A 261 9.18 -5.64 -18.79
N GLY A 262 10.52 -5.74 -18.62
CA GLY A 262 11.37 -4.65 -18.17
C GLY A 262 11.61 -4.68 -16.66
N LEU A 263 11.76 -3.50 -16.06
CA LEU A 263 12.02 -3.37 -14.62
C LEU A 263 10.75 -3.65 -13.80
N ILE A 264 10.92 -4.43 -12.74
CA ILE A 264 9.87 -4.72 -11.75
C ILE A 264 10.40 -4.38 -10.36
N TYR A 265 9.70 -3.50 -9.66
CA TYR A 265 9.91 -3.27 -8.25
C TYR A 265 9.12 -4.30 -7.44
N VAL A 266 9.79 -4.96 -6.51
CA VAL A 266 9.24 -6.02 -5.68
C VAL A 266 9.24 -5.57 -4.23
N VAL A 267 8.09 -5.72 -3.57
CA VAL A 267 7.92 -5.45 -2.13
C VAL A 267 7.44 -6.71 -1.43
N LYS A 268 8.15 -7.15 -0.39
CA LYS A 268 7.63 -8.15 0.54
C LYS A 268 6.68 -7.48 1.51
N ARG A 269 5.47 -7.98 1.62
CA ARG A 269 4.46 -7.43 2.52
C ARG A 269 4.93 -7.50 3.97
N PHE A 270 4.79 -6.41 4.71
CA PHE A 270 5.14 -6.31 6.13
C PHE A 270 3.99 -6.76 7.04
N ASP A 271 2.77 -6.74 6.50
CA ASP A 271 1.53 -7.03 7.21
C ASP A 271 1.11 -8.51 7.12
N TRP A 272 2.01 -9.38 6.65
CA TRP A 272 1.77 -10.81 6.55
C TRP A 272 2.98 -11.65 7.00
N SER A 273 2.72 -12.76 7.68
CA SER A 273 3.71 -13.79 7.99
C SER A 273 3.09 -15.17 8.02
N GLU A 274 3.88 -16.22 7.73
CA GLU A 274 3.42 -17.61 7.83
C GLU A 274 2.92 -17.97 9.24
N LYS A 275 3.52 -17.39 10.26
CA LYS A 275 3.20 -17.69 11.67
C LYS A 275 1.90 -17.07 12.15
N SER A 276 1.60 -15.84 11.74
CA SER A 276 0.51 -15.03 12.31
C SER A 276 -0.57 -14.63 11.30
N GLY A 277 -0.43 -15.05 10.02
CA GLY A 277 -1.31 -14.59 8.95
C GLY A 277 -1.18 -13.11 8.68
N PHE A 278 -2.27 -12.46 8.28
CA PHE A 278 -2.34 -11.02 8.10
C PHE A 278 -2.37 -10.29 9.44
N GLN A 279 -1.56 -9.24 9.53
CA GLN A 279 -1.63 -8.28 10.62
C GLN A 279 -2.73 -7.26 10.32
N PRO A 280 -3.66 -6.99 11.25
CA PRO A 280 -4.62 -5.91 11.07
C PRO A 280 -3.89 -4.61 10.74
N THR A 281 -4.20 -4.07 9.59
CA THR A 281 -3.61 -2.84 9.04
C THR A 281 -4.72 -2.01 8.43
N GLU A 282 -4.82 -0.74 8.82
CA GLU A 282 -5.82 0.19 8.31
C GLU A 282 -5.14 1.47 7.84
N ASP A 283 -5.49 1.91 6.63
CA ASP A 283 -5.02 3.20 6.12
C ASP A 283 -5.74 4.37 6.79
N MET A 284 -5.17 5.58 6.64
CA MET A 284 -5.74 6.76 7.30
C MET A 284 -7.08 7.20 6.69
N ALA A 285 -7.43 6.78 5.46
CA ALA A 285 -8.78 7.03 4.93
C ALA A 285 -9.81 6.18 5.68
N GLN A 286 -9.51 4.90 5.93
CA GLN A 286 -10.33 4.03 6.77
C GLN A 286 -10.48 4.57 8.19
N LEU A 287 -9.37 4.99 8.81
CA LEU A 287 -9.36 5.52 10.17
C LEU A 287 -9.94 6.92 10.30
N ASN A 288 -9.96 7.72 9.24
CA ASN A 288 -10.63 9.03 9.18
C ASN A 288 -12.11 8.93 8.79
N GLU A 289 -12.58 7.71 8.49
CA GLU A 289 -13.95 7.46 8.01
C GLU A 289 -14.26 8.22 6.71
N GLU A 290 -13.25 8.33 5.83
CA GLU A 290 -13.38 8.93 4.51
C GLU A 290 -13.49 7.85 3.42
N LEU A 291 -14.34 8.10 2.43
CA LEU A 291 -14.46 7.25 1.26
C LEU A 291 -13.18 7.29 0.41
N ALA A 292 -12.89 6.21 -0.31
CA ALA A 292 -11.67 6.08 -1.10
C ALA A 292 -11.48 7.21 -2.14
N GLU A 293 -12.56 7.75 -2.67
CA GLU A 293 -12.53 8.88 -3.62
C GLU A 293 -12.07 10.20 -3.00
N ARG A 294 -12.21 10.36 -1.68
CA ARG A 294 -11.81 11.54 -0.90
C ARG A 294 -10.44 11.40 -0.25
N LYS A 295 -9.63 10.46 -0.70
CA LYS A 295 -8.31 10.19 -0.14
C LYS A 295 -7.35 11.38 -0.13
N ASN A 296 -7.59 12.38 -0.98
CA ASN A 296 -6.79 13.61 -1.08
C ASN A 296 -7.31 14.73 -0.18
N ASP A 297 -8.46 14.54 0.46
CA ASP A 297 -9.07 15.54 1.33
C ASP A 297 -8.50 15.41 2.75
N GLY A 298 -8.19 16.57 3.37
CA GLY A 298 -7.75 16.61 4.74
C GLY A 298 -6.41 17.29 4.98
N SER A 299 -5.87 17.08 6.17
CA SER A 299 -4.62 17.70 6.61
C SER A 299 -3.71 16.73 7.36
N LEU A 300 -2.43 17.07 7.44
CA LEU A 300 -1.45 16.32 8.23
C LEU A 300 -1.76 16.36 9.73
N GLU A 301 -2.39 17.44 10.20
CA GLU A 301 -2.88 17.57 11.58
C GLU A 301 -3.97 16.55 11.89
N GLN A 302 -4.88 16.26 10.96
CA GLN A 302 -5.89 15.20 11.12
C GLN A 302 -5.23 13.82 11.22
N LEU A 303 -4.18 13.55 10.42
CA LEU A 303 -3.42 12.31 10.56
C LEU A 303 -2.76 12.20 11.94
N ALA A 304 -2.21 13.29 12.44
CA ALA A 304 -1.63 13.31 13.79
C ALA A 304 -2.69 13.00 14.87
N GLN A 305 -3.92 13.47 14.72
CA GLN A 305 -5.03 13.14 15.63
C GLN A 305 -5.38 11.64 15.58
N ILE A 306 -5.38 11.04 14.38
CA ILE A 306 -5.59 9.60 14.20
C ILE A 306 -4.46 8.81 14.90
N ILE A 307 -3.20 9.22 14.72
CA ILE A 307 -2.06 8.61 15.40
C ILE A 307 -2.21 8.70 16.92
N MET A 308 -2.57 9.90 17.44
CA MET A 308 -2.83 10.09 18.87
C MET A 308 -3.91 9.15 19.40
N ARG A 309 -4.95 8.90 18.62
CA ARG A 309 -6.09 8.08 19.05
C ARG A 309 -5.79 6.58 19.03
N PHE A 310 -5.09 6.09 18.01
CA PHE A 310 -4.99 4.66 17.74
C PHE A 310 -3.61 4.05 17.98
N ALA A 311 -2.54 4.85 18.01
CA ALA A 311 -1.21 4.32 18.28
C ALA A 311 -1.01 4.01 19.77
N HIS A 312 -0.28 2.94 20.06
CA HIS A 312 0.01 2.55 21.45
C HIS A 312 0.93 3.55 22.16
N SER A 313 1.89 4.13 21.45
CA SER A 313 2.85 5.10 21.96
C SER A 313 2.82 6.39 21.13
N PRO A 314 1.76 7.21 21.25
CA PRO A 314 1.51 8.32 20.33
C PRO A 314 2.68 9.31 20.20
N ALA A 315 3.36 9.65 21.28
CA ALA A 315 4.47 10.61 21.25
C ALA A 315 5.65 10.12 20.37
N ILE A 316 5.94 8.80 20.37
CA ILE A 316 6.97 8.20 19.54
C ILE A 316 6.52 8.21 18.08
N GLU A 317 5.29 7.80 17.83
CA GLU A 317 4.73 7.71 16.47
C GLU A 317 4.56 9.10 15.84
N LEU A 318 4.19 10.13 16.60
CA LEU A 318 4.11 11.51 16.13
C LEU A 318 5.50 12.08 15.77
N ALA A 319 6.52 11.75 16.56
CA ALA A 319 7.90 12.13 16.24
C ALA A 319 8.38 11.48 14.92
N ASP A 320 8.10 10.18 14.73
CA ASP A 320 8.40 9.47 13.49
C ASP A 320 7.56 9.99 12.32
N PHE A 321 6.27 10.28 12.53
CA PHE A 321 5.40 10.90 11.53
C PHE A 321 5.95 12.23 11.04
N PHE A 322 6.32 13.14 11.94
CA PHE A 322 6.94 14.41 11.57
C PHE A 322 8.21 14.21 10.72
N ARG A 323 9.10 13.31 11.14
CA ARG A 323 10.33 12.99 10.40
C ARG A 323 10.02 12.46 8.98
N ARG A 324 8.99 11.62 8.84
CA ARG A 324 8.53 11.12 7.53
C ARG A 324 7.94 12.22 6.66
N VAL A 325 7.14 13.13 7.22
CA VAL A 325 6.60 14.30 6.50
C VAL A 325 7.74 15.18 5.97
N LEU A 326 8.74 15.43 6.79
CA LEU A 326 9.94 16.18 6.39
C LEU A 326 10.70 15.45 5.26
N PHE A 327 10.84 14.13 5.35
CA PHE A 327 11.46 13.32 4.31
C PHE A 327 10.66 13.35 2.99
N CYS A 328 9.34 13.24 3.04
CA CYS A 328 8.47 13.38 1.86
C CYS A 328 8.70 14.71 1.15
N PHE A 329 8.79 15.79 1.90
CA PHE A 329 9.09 17.10 1.34
C PHE A 329 10.46 17.11 0.66
N VAL A 330 11.53 16.69 1.34
CA VAL A 330 12.90 16.69 0.81
C VAL A 330 13.01 15.91 -0.50
N ILE A 331 12.42 14.71 -0.55
CA ILE A 331 12.48 13.87 -1.76
C ILE A 331 11.49 14.28 -2.86
N GLY A 332 10.61 15.27 -2.62
CA GLY A 332 9.61 15.69 -3.59
C GLY A 332 8.43 14.73 -3.78
N ASN A 333 8.08 13.98 -2.74
CA ASN A 333 6.87 13.14 -2.73
C ASN A 333 5.65 13.95 -2.26
N GLY A 334 4.97 14.59 -3.21
CA GLY A 334 3.76 15.36 -2.94
C GLY A 334 2.47 14.53 -2.85
N ASP A 335 2.49 13.25 -3.23
CA ASP A 335 1.31 12.38 -3.36
C ASP A 335 1.03 11.53 -2.10
N MET A 336 1.44 12.00 -0.93
CA MET A 336 1.20 11.30 0.34
C MET A 336 -0.20 11.56 0.87
N HIS A 337 -1.19 11.02 0.16
CA HIS A 337 -2.61 11.07 0.52
C HIS A 337 -2.96 10.10 1.68
N LEU A 338 -4.21 10.14 2.18
CA LEU A 338 -4.67 9.37 3.34
C LEU A 338 -4.34 7.87 3.25
N LYS A 339 -4.41 7.27 2.06
CA LYS A 339 -4.16 5.83 1.88
C LYS A 339 -2.68 5.44 1.86
N ASN A 340 -1.75 6.39 1.81
CA ASN A 340 -0.30 6.16 1.87
C ASN A 340 0.26 6.17 3.30
N TRP A 341 -0.62 6.27 4.29
CA TRP A 341 -0.32 6.18 5.71
C TRP A 341 -1.21 5.13 6.36
N SER A 342 -0.66 4.30 7.23
CA SER A 342 -1.43 3.26 7.92
C SER A 342 -1.00 3.08 9.37
N ILE A 343 -1.95 2.64 10.19
CA ILE A 343 -1.69 2.04 11.49
C ILE A 343 -1.78 0.51 11.33
N PHE A 344 -0.81 -0.21 11.84
CA PHE A 344 -0.82 -1.67 11.83
C PHE A 344 -0.57 -2.23 13.23
N ARG A 345 -1.06 -3.43 13.47
CA ARG A 345 -0.78 -4.16 14.70
C ARG A 345 0.49 -5.00 14.52
N ASP A 346 1.59 -4.58 15.13
CA ASP A 346 2.85 -5.32 15.06
C ASP A 346 2.74 -6.68 15.77
N SER A 347 2.96 -7.76 15.05
CA SER A 347 2.86 -9.12 15.58
C SER A 347 3.85 -9.45 16.70
N LYS A 348 4.98 -8.73 16.77
CA LYS A 348 6.00 -8.97 17.80
C LYS A 348 5.64 -8.33 19.12
N SER A 349 5.18 -7.09 19.09
CA SER A 349 4.82 -6.33 20.31
C SER A 349 3.34 -6.42 20.64
N GLY A 350 2.48 -6.74 19.69
CA GLY A 350 1.03 -6.65 19.83
C GLY A 350 0.46 -5.23 19.76
N PHE A 351 1.31 -4.22 19.58
CA PHE A 351 0.98 -2.80 19.65
C PHE A 351 0.60 -2.23 18.28
N HIS A 352 -0.33 -1.27 18.29
CA HIS A 352 -0.65 -0.46 17.12
C HIS A 352 0.37 0.66 16.97
N LYS A 353 0.95 0.79 15.78
CA LYS A 353 1.95 1.80 15.43
C LYS A 353 1.88 2.15 13.95
N LEU A 354 2.58 3.20 13.52
CA LEU A 354 2.72 3.52 12.11
C LEU A 354 3.33 2.35 11.34
N ALA A 355 2.74 2.03 10.20
CA ALA A 355 3.26 1.03 9.28
C ALA A 355 4.66 1.42 8.77
N PRO A 356 5.51 0.46 8.35
CA PRO A 356 6.68 0.77 7.55
C PRO A 356 6.33 1.63 6.33
N LEU A 357 7.28 2.40 5.81
CA LEU A 357 7.06 3.23 4.62
C LEU A 357 6.68 2.37 3.41
N TYR A 358 5.76 2.86 2.60
CA TYR A 358 5.37 2.29 1.30
C TYR A 358 4.91 3.39 0.35
N ASP A 359 5.03 3.19 -0.96
CA ASP A 359 4.68 4.14 -2.02
C ASP A 359 5.46 5.48 -1.94
N TYR A 360 6.73 5.44 -1.48
CA TYR A 360 7.61 6.61 -1.44
C TYR A 360 8.43 6.71 -2.72
N LEU A 361 8.22 7.79 -3.47
CA LEU A 361 8.95 8.10 -4.71
C LEU A 361 9.07 9.61 -4.90
N ASN A 362 10.00 10.06 -5.75
CA ASN A 362 10.05 11.46 -6.13
C ASN A 362 9.01 11.74 -7.23
N VAL A 363 7.81 12.09 -6.81
CA VAL A 363 6.68 12.42 -7.70
C VAL A 363 7.00 13.65 -8.56
N ARG A 364 7.65 14.67 -7.97
CA ARG A 364 7.98 15.92 -8.64
C ARG A 364 8.96 15.75 -9.80
N ALA A 365 9.89 14.79 -9.71
CA ALA A 365 10.80 14.48 -10.81
C ALA A 365 10.09 13.77 -11.97
N CYS A 366 9.12 12.90 -11.67
CA CYS A 366 8.31 12.21 -12.68
C CYS A 366 7.28 13.14 -13.34
N PHE A 367 6.69 14.05 -12.54
CA PHE A 367 5.61 14.96 -12.96
C PHE A 367 5.99 16.42 -12.68
N PRO A 368 6.87 17.03 -13.51
CA PRO A 368 7.38 18.39 -13.26
C PRO A 368 6.30 19.49 -13.27
N GLN A 369 5.15 19.25 -13.88
CA GLN A 369 3.99 20.16 -13.90
C GLN A 369 3.24 20.18 -12.57
N GLU A 370 3.39 19.15 -11.72
CA GLU A 370 2.72 19.09 -10.43
C GLU A 370 3.26 20.17 -9.48
N GLN A 371 2.37 21.06 -9.03
CA GLN A 371 2.75 22.22 -8.18
C GLN A 371 2.64 21.92 -6.69
N VAL A 372 1.89 20.89 -6.32
CA VAL A 372 1.60 20.53 -4.94
C VAL A 372 2.86 19.95 -4.29
N GLU A 373 3.19 20.39 -3.09
CA GLU A 373 4.30 19.89 -2.28
C GLU A 373 3.85 18.83 -1.26
N THR A 374 2.59 18.90 -0.88
CA THR A 374 1.88 17.87 -0.11
C THR A 374 0.39 17.92 -0.49
N VAL A 375 -0.17 16.78 -0.83
CA VAL A 375 -1.59 16.66 -1.19
C VAL A 375 -2.50 16.94 0.01
N LEU A 376 -2.10 16.52 1.21
CA LEU A 376 -2.75 16.89 2.46
C LEU A 376 -2.16 18.21 2.95
N SER A 377 -3.02 19.16 3.36
CA SER A 377 -2.55 20.46 3.82
C SER A 377 -1.73 20.37 5.11
N MET A 378 -0.77 21.27 5.26
CA MET A 378 0.00 21.53 6.47
C MET A 378 -0.22 22.99 6.86
N ASN A 379 -0.74 23.27 8.05
CA ASN A 379 -1.14 24.63 8.47
C ASN A 379 -2.01 25.34 7.41
N GLY A 380 -2.88 24.59 6.72
CA GLY A 380 -3.73 25.09 5.63
C GLY A 380 -3.02 25.29 4.28
N LYS A 381 -1.72 25.00 4.15
CA LYS A 381 -0.92 25.15 2.93
C LYS A 381 -0.63 23.79 2.27
N GLN A 382 -0.57 23.77 0.94
CA GLN A 382 -0.17 22.60 0.15
C GLN A 382 1.07 22.88 -0.72
N LYS A 383 1.54 24.14 -0.76
CA LYS A 383 2.70 24.58 -1.55
C LYS A 383 3.37 25.77 -0.89
N GLY A 384 4.63 26.04 -1.28
CA GLY A 384 5.41 27.13 -0.72
C GLY A 384 5.80 26.92 0.74
N LEU A 385 5.92 25.66 1.15
CA LEU A 385 6.25 25.30 2.54
C LEU A 385 7.68 25.74 2.89
N THR A 386 7.83 26.34 4.06
CA THR A 386 9.08 26.86 4.62
C THR A 386 9.45 26.11 5.90
N ILE A 387 10.65 26.35 6.42
CA ILE A 387 11.07 25.80 7.73
C ILE A 387 10.10 26.17 8.85
N ASP A 388 9.56 27.40 8.83
CA ASP A 388 8.62 27.86 9.85
C ASP A 388 7.31 27.06 9.81
N ASP A 389 6.80 26.74 8.62
CA ASP A 389 5.60 25.89 8.46
C ASP A 389 5.81 24.52 9.10
N PHE A 390 6.98 23.90 8.89
CA PHE A 390 7.32 22.60 9.53
C PHE A 390 7.51 22.72 11.04
N MET A 391 8.12 23.81 11.52
CA MET A 391 8.31 24.03 12.95
C MET A 391 6.98 24.26 13.67
N GLU A 392 6.07 25.02 13.06
CA GLU A 392 4.73 25.24 13.58
C GLU A 392 3.91 23.95 13.58
N PHE A 393 3.90 23.23 12.45
CA PHE A 393 3.24 21.92 12.35
C PHE A 393 3.74 20.96 13.43
N ALA A 394 5.04 20.79 13.54
CA ALA A 394 5.60 19.87 14.54
C ALA A 394 5.26 20.27 15.99
N LYS A 395 5.17 21.58 16.27
CA LYS A 395 4.72 22.12 17.55
C LYS A 395 3.24 21.80 17.78
N SER A 396 2.38 22.00 16.78
CA SER A 396 0.93 21.79 16.89
C SER A 396 0.58 20.33 17.19
N ILE A 397 1.35 19.36 16.66
CA ILE A 397 1.17 17.93 16.90
C ILE A 397 1.95 17.40 18.12
N GLY A 398 2.56 18.27 18.92
CA GLY A 398 3.20 17.91 20.19
C GLY A 398 4.62 17.32 20.09
N VAL A 399 5.30 17.46 18.95
CA VAL A 399 6.72 17.06 18.83
C VAL A 399 7.60 18.03 19.60
N ASN A 400 8.46 17.53 20.50
CA ASN A 400 9.30 18.37 21.33
C ASN A 400 10.37 19.14 20.52
N GLU A 401 10.78 20.30 21.03
CA GLU A 401 11.68 21.22 20.32
C GLU A 401 13.05 20.60 20.01
N LYS A 402 13.61 19.86 20.95
CA LYS A 402 14.92 19.20 20.76
C LYS A 402 14.88 18.23 19.58
N TYR A 403 13.82 17.43 19.49
CA TYR A 403 13.66 16.48 18.37
C TYR A 403 13.43 17.18 17.04
N ARG A 404 12.60 18.26 17.02
CA ARG A 404 12.39 19.08 15.81
C ARG A 404 13.73 19.58 15.28
N LYS A 405 14.53 20.24 16.10
CA LYS A 405 15.87 20.73 15.72
C LYS A 405 16.76 19.60 15.21
N ALA A 406 16.82 18.48 15.92
CA ALA A 406 17.62 17.33 15.49
C ALA A 406 17.18 16.76 14.13
N CYS A 407 15.90 16.84 13.75
CA CYS A 407 15.45 16.45 12.43
C CYS A 407 16.00 17.39 11.34
N PHE A 408 15.96 18.71 11.55
CA PHE A 408 16.53 19.67 10.59
C PHE A 408 18.04 19.55 10.47
N ASP A 409 18.76 19.35 11.58
CA ASP A 409 20.22 19.15 11.60
C ASP A 409 20.65 17.92 10.76
N GLN A 410 19.76 16.97 10.52
CA GLN A 410 20.02 15.80 9.67
C GLN A 410 19.81 16.06 8.17
N VAL A 411 19.07 17.09 7.78
CA VAL A 411 18.68 17.33 6.38
C VAL A 411 19.90 17.44 5.42
N PRO A 412 21.00 18.13 5.76
CA PRO A 412 22.18 18.15 4.89
C PRO A 412 22.79 16.75 4.67
N ARG A 413 22.82 15.90 5.71
CA ARG A 413 23.29 14.52 5.58
C ARG A 413 22.34 13.66 4.72
N TRP A 414 21.04 13.97 4.73
CA TRP A 414 20.10 13.31 3.82
C TRP A 414 20.43 13.63 2.37
N GLU A 415 20.74 14.88 2.05
CA GLU A 415 21.15 15.28 0.69
C GLU A 415 22.38 14.51 0.22
N GLU A 416 23.43 14.43 1.04
CA GLU A 416 24.65 13.66 0.74
C GLU A 416 24.33 12.19 0.46
N THR A 417 23.48 11.56 1.30
CA THR A 417 23.06 10.17 1.13
C THR A 417 22.25 10.00 -0.15
N ILE A 418 21.32 10.90 -0.42
CA ILE A 418 20.48 10.87 -1.63
C ILE A 418 21.35 10.96 -2.87
N GLU A 419 22.31 11.90 -2.92
CA GLU A 419 23.21 12.07 -4.06
C GLU A 419 24.06 10.81 -4.32
N ALA A 420 24.61 10.21 -3.26
CA ALA A 420 25.39 8.98 -3.38
C ALA A 420 24.59 7.80 -3.92
N PHE A 421 23.31 7.65 -3.50
CA PHE A 421 22.43 6.59 -3.97
C PHE A 421 21.91 6.86 -5.37
N LEU A 422 21.65 8.13 -5.71
CA LEU A 422 21.17 8.57 -6.99
C LEU A 422 22.13 8.16 -8.12
N GLN A 423 23.46 8.33 -7.91
CA GLN A 423 24.49 7.91 -8.86
C GLN A 423 24.44 6.41 -9.17
N ARG A 424 24.14 5.58 -8.19
CA ARG A 424 24.05 4.12 -8.30
C ARG A 424 22.73 3.61 -8.86
N SER A 425 21.70 4.47 -8.97
CA SER A 425 20.35 4.07 -9.36
C SER A 425 20.24 3.70 -10.85
N ARG A 426 19.15 2.99 -11.19
CA ARG A 426 18.78 2.63 -12.58
C ARG A 426 18.02 3.74 -13.32
N LEU A 427 17.89 4.91 -12.71
CA LEU A 427 17.27 6.06 -13.35
C LEU A 427 18.13 6.55 -14.52
N THR A 428 17.48 7.07 -15.56
CA THR A 428 18.18 7.72 -16.67
C THR A 428 18.94 8.96 -16.18
N PRO A 429 19.98 9.42 -16.93
CA PRO A 429 20.70 10.65 -16.56
C PRO A 429 19.78 11.86 -16.38
N GLU A 430 18.75 11.99 -17.20
CA GLU A 430 17.79 13.07 -17.11
C GLU A 430 16.93 12.97 -15.83
N MET A 431 16.45 11.78 -15.49
CA MET A 431 15.68 11.58 -14.27
C MET A 431 16.55 11.79 -13.03
N LYS A 432 17.82 11.34 -13.04
CA LYS A 432 18.78 11.63 -11.96
C LYS A 432 18.97 13.14 -11.75
N ARG A 433 19.14 13.88 -12.85
CA ARG A 433 19.27 15.34 -12.81
C ARG A 433 18.03 15.99 -12.17
N ARG A 434 16.83 15.64 -12.65
CA ARG A 434 15.55 16.15 -12.10
C ARG A 434 15.38 15.82 -10.63
N TYR A 435 15.64 14.57 -10.26
CA TYR A 435 15.54 14.11 -8.87
C TYR A 435 16.48 14.94 -7.96
N GLY A 436 17.76 15.05 -8.32
CA GLY A 436 18.75 15.82 -7.57
C GLY A 436 18.39 17.31 -7.47
N GLU A 437 17.87 17.92 -8.56
CA GLU A 437 17.43 19.32 -8.54
C GLU A 437 16.26 19.56 -7.56
N VAL A 438 15.30 18.64 -7.51
CA VAL A 438 14.19 18.71 -6.54
C VAL A 438 14.76 18.69 -5.12
N VAL A 439 15.62 17.73 -4.83
CA VAL A 439 16.21 17.57 -3.47
C VAL A 439 17.00 18.83 -3.08
N ARG A 440 17.94 19.28 -3.90
CA ARG A 440 18.76 20.48 -3.62
C ARG A 440 17.91 21.72 -3.32
N LYS A 441 16.89 21.98 -4.15
CA LYS A 441 15.98 23.12 -3.94
C LYS A 441 15.19 23.01 -2.62
N ARG A 442 14.80 21.78 -2.24
CA ARG A 442 14.04 21.55 -1.01
C ARG A 442 14.94 21.63 0.23
N VAL A 443 16.14 21.05 0.17
CA VAL A 443 17.14 21.17 1.23
C VAL A 443 17.50 22.63 1.46
N GLN A 444 17.84 23.38 0.41
CA GLN A 444 18.17 24.82 0.51
C GLN A 444 17.05 25.61 1.20
N ARG A 445 15.78 25.30 0.95
CA ARG A 445 14.64 25.97 1.59
C ARG A 445 14.52 25.66 3.09
N LEU A 446 15.05 24.52 3.54
CA LEU A 446 15.00 24.08 4.92
C LEU A 446 16.25 24.46 5.75
N THR A 447 17.33 24.80 5.06
CA THR A 447 18.64 25.12 5.71
C THR A 447 19.02 26.59 5.62
N GLY A 448 18.29 27.41 4.83
CA GLY A 448 18.48 28.85 4.63
C GLY A 448 19.35 29.10 3.45
#